data_8c9cd5bad3e9b6aeb6e1ac543b222a85
#
_entry.id   8c9cd5bad3e9b6aeb6e1ac543b222a85
#
_cell.length_a   1.000
_cell.length_b   1.000
_cell.length_c   1.000
_cell.angle_alpha   90.00
_cell.angle_beta   90.00
_cell.angle_gamma   90.00
#
_symmetry.space_group_name_H-M   'P 1'
#
loop_
_entity.id
_entity.type
_entity.pdbx_description
1 polymer ?
#
loop_
_entity_poly.entity_id
_entity_poly.type
_entity_poly.pdbx_seq_one_letter_code
_entity_poly.pdbx_strand_id
1 'polypeptide(L)'
;MSNGFFVVDEGGVIAVDGGAQYGKEFAVKACADAGIDPKSIRLIVVSHPHVDHTCNVDELRKISGAPIVVQKAGEEDMITAERPHVFPRNPIGDEIMEFAKKQGGMPDDYLPPIKPDLTWEESFDLHPYGVAGKLIHTPGHSLADCCVILESGQAIIGDLVCQDGFTHGKPTVAYFGYTPDRKVANAMLLPSLDKLLAEGSTVFYSGHGGPYTREQVEEAVREAKEQDANL
;
A
#
# COMPACT_ATOMS: atom_id res chain seq x y z
N MET A 1 8.51 5.42 7.84
CA MET A 1 8.52 5.80 6.40
C MET A 1 7.89 4.67 5.63
N SER A 2 7.02 4.95 4.69
CA SER A 2 6.43 3.93 3.82
C SER A 2 7.37 3.55 2.67
N ASN A 3 7.21 2.34 2.18
CA ASN A 3 7.95 1.80 1.04
C ASN A 3 7.15 1.98 -0.24
N GLY A 4 7.82 2.37 -1.32
CA GLY A 4 7.36 2.18 -2.69
C GLY A 4 8.21 1.12 -3.37
N PHE A 5 7.66 0.47 -4.40
CA PHE A 5 8.34 -0.65 -5.05
C PHE A 5 8.36 -0.49 -6.56
N PHE A 6 9.41 -1.01 -7.18
CA PHE A 6 9.42 -1.30 -8.61
C PHE A 6 9.43 -2.82 -8.79
N VAL A 7 8.47 -3.33 -9.54
CA VAL A 7 8.47 -4.72 -10.00
C VAL A 7 9.00 -4.74 -11.42
N VAL A 8 10.11 -5.46 -11.59
CA VAL A 8 10.77 -5.61 -12.89
C VAL A 8 10.58 -7.03 -13.36
N ASP A 9 10.00 -7.20 -14.53
CA ASP A 9 9.83 -8.48 -15.19
C ASP A 9 10.29 -8.38 -16.65
N GLU A 10 10.42 -9.51 -17.35
CA GLU A 10 10.92 -9.55 -18.75
C GLU A 10 10.10 -8.65 -19.69
N GLY A 11 8.80 -8.49 -19.42
CA GLY A 11 7.87 -7.74 -20.26
C GLY A 11 7.76 -6.26 -19.93
N GLY A 12 8.19 -5.79 -18.74
CA GLY A 12 8.02 -4.40 -18.33
C GLY A 12 8.31 -4.11 -16.88
N VAL A 13 8.05 -2.86 -16.49
CA VAL A 13 8.18 -2.38 -15.12
C VAL A 13 6.85 -1.81 -14.66
N ILE A 14 6.42 -2.13 -13.45
CA ILE A 14 5.35 -1.40 -12.77
C ILE A 14 5.91 -0.76 -11.50
N ALA A 15 5.38 0.41 -11.15
CA ALA A 15 5.61 1.03 -9.84
C ALA A 15 4.42 0.71 -8.93
N VAL A 16 4.67 0.45 -7.66
CA VAL A 16 3.64 0.25 -6.63
C VAL A 16 3.90 1.26 -5.53
N ASP A 17 2.95 2.15 -5.33
CA ASP A 17 2.99 3.31 -4.43
C ASP A 17 4.08 4.34 -4.75
N GLY A 18 3.93 5.52 -4.18
CA GLY A 18 4.84 6.65 -4.38
C GLY A 18 5.81 6.90 -3.21
N GLY A 19 5.63 6.17 -2.09
CA GLY A 19 6.37 6.43 -0.86
C GLY A 19 5.94 7.72 -0.15
N ALA A 20 6.55 8.02 0.99
CA ALA A 20 6.16 9.11 1.90
C ALA A 20 6.80 10.47 1.59
N GLN A 21 7.77 10.55 0.70
CA GLN A 21 8.45 11.79 0.36
C GLN A 21 7.78 12.43 -0.85
N TYR A 22 7.51 13.73 -0.80
CA TYR A 22 6.82 14.46 -1.86
C TYR A 22 7.81 15.29 -2.68
N GLY A 23 7.69 15.20 -4.01
CA GLY A 23 8.39 16.05 -4.96
C GLY A 23 9.02 15.28 -6.11
N LYS A 24 9.15 15.95 -7.25
CA LYS A 24 9.71 15.37 -8.47
C LYS A 24 11.12 14.80 -8.25
N GLU A 25 11.92 15.48 -7.44
CA GLU A 25 13.31 15.06 -7.13
C GLU A 25 13.35 13.69 -6.45
N PHE A 26 12.35 13.38 -5.59
CA PHE A 26 12.25 12.07 -4.95
C PHE A 26 11.81 10.98 -5.93
N ALA A 27 10.86 11.27 -6.82
CA ALA A 27 10.46 10.33 -7.87
C ALA A 27 11.63 10.01 -8.83
N VAL A 28 12.37 11.03 -9.25
CA VAL A 28 13.55 10.87 -10.11
C VAL A 28 14.64 10.09 -9.37
N LYS A 29 14.90 10.44 -8.10
CA LYS A 29 15.89 9.75 -7.29
C LYS A 29 15.54 8.28 -7.05
N ALA A 30 14.30 7.96 -6.76
CA ALA A 30 13.84 6.58 -6.58
C ALA A 30 14.10 5.73 -7.83
N CYS A 31 13.75 6.24 -9.01
CA CYS A 31 14.06 5.55 -10.27
C CYS A 31 15.57 5.37 -10.48
N ALA A 32 16.36 6.42 -10.22
CA ALA A 32 17.82 6.36 -10.38
C ALA A 32 18.49 5.37 -9.42
N ASP A 33 18.10 5.39 -8.15
CA ASP A 33 18.62 4.47 -7.13
C ASP A 33 18.29 3.01 -7.46
N ALA A 34 17.12 2.75 -8.05
CA ALA A 34 16.71 1.42 -8.49
C ALA A 34 17.28 1.03 -9.88
N GLY A 35 17.96 1.93 -10.57
CA GLY A 35 18.45 1.70 -11.95
C GLY A 35 17.32 1.59 -12.98
N ILE A 36 16.15 2.20 -12.71
CA ILE A 36 14.97 2.17 -13.57
C ILE A 36 14.95 3.41 -14.47
N ASP A 37 14.82 3.21 -15.78
CA ASP A 37 14.40 4.29 -16.69
C ASP A 37 12.93 4.60 -16.43
N PRO A 38 12.56 5.82 -16.01
CA PRO A 38 11.16 6.18 -15.82
C PRO A 38 10.27 5.83 -17.02
N LYS A 39 10.78 5.90 -18.23
CA LYS A 39 10.05 5.59 -19.47
C LYS A 39 9.76 4.10 -19.66
N SER A 40 10.40 3.22 -18.90
CA SER A 40 10.09 1.79 -18.89
C SER A 40 8.90 1.43 -18.01
N ILE A 41 8.48 2.31 -17.11
CA ILE A 41 7.32 2.09 -16.24
C ILE A 41 6.05 2.09 -17.09
N ARG A 42 5.28 1.01 -17.02
CA ARG A 42 4.06 0.80 -17.81
C ARG A 42 2.76 0.99 -17.03
N LEU A 43 2.84 0.90 -15.70
CA LEU A 43 1.70 1.06 -14.81
C LEU A 43 2.19 1.59 -13.46
N ILE A 44 1.38 2.43 -12.82
CA ILE A 44 1.56 2.87 -11.43
C ILE A 44 0.36 2.35 -10.63
N VAL A 45 0.61 1.44 -9.72
CA VAL A 45 -0.40 0.83 -8.85
C VAL A 45 -0.43 1.60 -7.53
N VAL A 46 -1.62 1.96 -7.08
CA VAL A 46 -1.85 2.49 -5.73
C VAL A 46 -2.41 1.35 -4.88
N SER A 47 -1.65 0.93 -3.86
CA SER A 47 -2.09 -0.14 -2.95
C SER A 47 -3.30 0.28 -2.14
N HIS A 48 -3.30 1.53 -1.69
CA HIS A 48 -4.41 2.21 -1.03
C HIS A 48 -4.17 3.75 -0.99
N PRO A 49 -5.22 4.58 -0.81
CA PRO A 49 -5.12 6.02 -1.03
C PRO A 49 -4.56 6.82 0.16
N HIS A 50 -3.84 6.20 1.11
CA HIS A 50 -3.19 6.97 2.17
C HIS A 50 -2.08 7.87 1.62
N VAL A 51 -1.86 8.99 2.32
CA VAL A 51 -0.95 10.05 1.87
C VAL A 51 0.46 9.54 1.64
N ASP A 52 1.00 8.76 2.55
CA ASP A 52 2.36 8.24 2.49
C ASP A 52 2.56 7.14 1.42
N HIS A 53 1.50 6.64 0.81
CA HIS A 53 1.53 5.77 -0.37
C HIS A 53 1.33 6.53 -1.67
N THR A 54 0.66 7.68 -1.62
CA THR A 54 0.30 8.44 -2.82
C THR A 54 1.14 9.68 -3.07
N CYS A 55 2.10 10.04 -2.19
CA CYS A 55 2.87 11.27 -2.28
C CYS A 55 3.48 11.53 -3.65
N ASN A 56 4.12 10.55 -4.28
CA ASN A 56 4.81 10.74 -5.57
C ASN A 56 4.15 10.04 -6.76
N VAL A 57 2.96 9.50 -6.60
CA VAL A 57 2.27 8.77 -7.68
C VAL A 57 2.05 9.66 -8.91
N ASP A 58 1.65 10.92 -8.71
CA ASP A 58 1.47 11.87 -9.81
C ASP A 58 2.79 12.34 -10.43
N GLU A 59 3.84 12.50 -9.62
CA GLU A 59 5.17 12.81 -10.12
C GLU A 59 5.76 11.64 -10.92
N LEU A 60 5.57 10.40 -10.49
CA LEU A 60 5.91 9.20 -11.26
C LEU A 60 5.17 9.18 -12.59
N ARG A 61 3.86 9.49 -12.62
CA ARG A 61 3.08 9.62 -13.86
C ARG A 61 3.66 10.67 -14.79
N LYS A 62 4.00 11.86 -14.28
CA LYS A 62 4.57 12.96 -15.09
C LYS A 62 5.89 12.59 -15.74
N ILE A 63 6.78 11.88 -15.04
CA ILE A 63 8.10 11.51 -15.59
C ILE A 63 8.05 10.27 -16.48
N SER A 64 7.16 9.32 -16.19
CA SER A 64 7.02 8.06 -16.96
C SER A 64 6.07 8.17 -18.14
N GLY A 65 4.91 8.79 -17.93
CA GLY A 65 3.75 8.74 -18.81
C GLY A 65 2.86 7.53 -18.56
N ALA A 66 3.16 6.73 -17.53
CA ALA A 66 2.39 5.53 -17.18
C ALA A 66 1.04 5.89 -16.54
N PRO A 67 -0.04 5.13 -16.82
CA PRO A 67 -1.33 5.33 -16.18
C PRO A 67 -1.28 4.91 -14.70
N ILE A 68 -2.13 5.58 -13.89
CA ILE A 68 -2.36 5.25 -12.49
C ILE A 68 -3.59 4.35 -12.39
N VAL A 69 -3.46 3.23 -11.68
CA VAL A 69 -4.56 2.33 -11.36
C VAL A 69 -4.80 2.29 -9.85
N VAL A 70 -6.07 2.34 -9.44
CA VAL A 70 -6.51 2.21 -8.06
C VAL A 70 -7.74 1.30 -7.97
N GLN A 71 -7.91 0.62 -6.84
CA GLN A 71 -9.14 -0.12 -6.55
C GLN A 71 -10.33 0.86 -6.47
N LYS A 72 -11.49 0.46 -6.98
CA LYS A 72 -12.65 1.34 -7.19
C LYS A 72 -13.10 2.12 -5.95
N ALA A 73 -13.01 1.52 -4.76
CA ALA A 73 -13.39 2.19 -3.51
C ALA A 73 -12.45 3.37 -3.16
N GLY A 74 -11.22 3.40 -3.69
CA GLY A 74 -10.27 4.48 -3.44
C GLY A 74 -10.31 5.62 -4.46
N GLU A 75 -11.14 5.53 -5.49
CA GLU A 75 -11.18 6.54 -6.56
C GLU A 75 -11.56 7.92 -6.04
N GLU A 76 -12.61 8.00 -5.23
CA GLU A 76 -13.11 9.27 -4.70
C GLU A 76 -12.11 9.92 -3.74
N ASP A 77 -11.47 9.13 -2.88
CA ASP A 77 -10.44 9.60 -1.95
C ASP A 77 -9.26 10.25 -2.69
N MET A 78 -8.89 9.72 -3.84
CA MET A 78 -7.83 10.31 -4.67
C MET A 78 -8.26 11.57 -5.40
N ILE A 79 -9.52 11.65 -5.85
CA ILE A 79 -10.05 12.81 -6.62
C ILE A 79 -10.35 13.98 -5.72
N THR A 80 -10.92 13.75 -4.54
CA THR A 80 -11.36 14.83 -3.64
C THR A 80 -10.24 15.42 -2.82
N ALA A 81 -9.10 14.73 -2.75
CA ALA A 81 -8.03 15.03 -1.80
C ALA A 81 -8.46 15.00 -0.31
N GLU A 82 -9.70 14.69 -0.04
CA GLU A 82 -10.20 14.34 1.29
C GLU A 82 -9.80 12.92 1.63
N ARG A 83 -8.47 12.66 1.53
CA ARG A 83 -7.97 11.31 1.76
C ARG A 83 -8.26 10.90 3.19
N PRO A 84 -8.70 9.65 3.41
CA PRO A 84 -8.94 9.16 4.74
C PRO A 84 -7.69 9.44 5.59
N HIS A 85 -7.90 10.00 6.76
CA HIS A 85 -6.79 10.19 7.68
C HIS A 85 -6.18 8.83 7.98
N VAL A 86 -4.88 8.70 7.78
CA VAL A 86 -4.08 7.50 8.03
C VAL A 86 -4.30 6.99 9.46
N PHE A 87 -4.65 7.91 10.37
CA PHE A 87 -4.88 7.60 11.77
C PHE A 87 -6.27 8.07 12.20
N PRO A 88 -6.96 7.27 13.05
CA PRO A 88 -8.19 7.74 13.65
C PRO A 88 -7.93 9.10 14.36
N ARG A 89 -8.86 10.02 14.26
CA ARG A 89 -8.82 11.28 15.02
C ARG A 89 -9.03 10.98 16.52
N ASN A 90 -7.97 10.51 17.14
CA ASN A 90 -7.88 10.29 18.56
C ASN A 90 -6.49 10.75 19.06
N PRO A 91 -6.28 10.89 20.36
CA PRO A 91 -5.01 11.42 20.88
C PRO A 91 -3.77 10.69 20.40
N ILE A 92 -3.85 9.38 20.16
CA ILE A 92 -2.71 8.58 19.67
C ILE A 92 -2.43 8.89 18.20
N GLY A 93 -3.46 8.96 17.36
CA GLY A 93 -3.32 9.34 15.97
C GLY A 93 -2.76 10.77 15.81
N ASP A 94 -3.24 11.71 16.65
CA ASP A 94 -2.74 13.08 16.66
C ASP A 94 -1.27 13.15 17.07
N GLU A 95 -0.83 12.36 18.06
CA GLU A 95 0.60 12.26 18.45
C GLU A 95 1.47 11.69 17.34
N ILE A 96 0.99 10.68 16.63
CA ILE A 96 1.69 10.07 15.49
C ILE A 96 1.84 11.09 14.36
N MET A 97 0.78 11.83 14.04
CA MET A 97 0.82 12.89 13.02
C MET A 97 1.81 14.00 13.40
N GLU A 98 1.78 14.46 14.65
CA GLU A 98 2.74 15.45 15.15
C GLU A 98 4.20 14.95 15.10
N PHE A 99 4.42 13.67 15.39
CA PHE A 99 5.73 13.07 15.25
C PHE A 99 6.19 13.03 13.79
N ALA A 100 5.33 12.58 12.88
CA ALA A 100 5.64 12.53 11.44
C ALA A 100 5.99 13.92 10.90
N LYS A 101 5.22 14.96 11.26
CA LYS A 101 5.51 16.36 10.93
C LYS A 101 6.90 16.81 11.39
N LYS A 102 7.26 16.53 12.64
CA LYS A 102 8.56 16.88 13.23
C LYS A 102 9.73 16.20 12.53
N GLN A 103 9.54 15.05 11.90
CA GLN A 103 10.54 14.35 11.12
C GLN A 103 10.64 14.85 9.66
N GLY A 104 9.90 15.89 9.30
CA GLY A 104 9.89 16.42 7.93
C GLY A 104 9.18 15.50 6.93
N GLY A 105 8.43 14.52 7.43
CA GLY A 105 7.56 13.67 6.64
C GLY A 105 6.14 14.24 6.63
N MET A 106 5.47 14.12 5.50
CA MET A 106 4.10 14.54 5.21
C MET A 106 3.86 16.06 5.32
N PRO A 107 3.62 16.73 4.20
CA PRO A 107 3.05 18.06 4.22
C PRO A 107 1.67 18.00 4.88
N ASP A 108 1.43 18.91 5.84
CA ASP A 108 0.22 18.98 6.66
C ASP A 108 -1.07 19.12 5.86
N ASP A 109 -0.98 19.64 4.65
CA ASP A 109 -2.13 20.30 4.09
C ASP A 109 -2.46 19.93 2.66
N TYR A 110 -1.71 19.11 1.94
CA TYR A 110 -2.17 19.01 0.56
C TYR A 110 -1.32 18.14 -0.36
N LEU A 111 -1.71 16.91 -0.55
CA LEU A 111 -1.46 16.32 -1.86
C LEU A 111 -2.56 16.79 -2.81
N PRO A 112 -2.21 17.30 -3.99
CA PRO A 112 -3.23 17.71 -4.95
C PRO A 112 -4.13 16.53 -5.32
N PRO A 113 -5.38 16.78 -5.72
CA PRO A 113 -6.24 15.74 -6.27
C PRO A 113 -5.53 14.97 -7.37
N ILE A 114 -5.61 13.65 -7.31
CA ILE A 114 -5.05 12.78 -8.33
C ILE A 114 -6.22 12.01 -8.94
N LYS A 115 -6.53 12.30 -10.22
CA LYS A 115 -7.49 11.48 -10.95
C LYS A 115 -6.77 10.21 -11.43
N PRO A 116 -7.16 9.02 -10.96
CA PRO A 116 -6.64 7.78 -11.52
C PRO A 116 -7.08 7.62 -12.98
N ASP A 117 -6.30 6.92 -13.77
CA ASP A 117 -6.59 6.65 -15.18
C ASP A 117 -7.43 5.38 -15.32
N LEU A 118 -7.26 4.43 -14.40
CA LEU A 118 -7.92 3.13 -14.38
C LEU A 118 -8.45 2.81 -12.99
N THR A 119 -9.61 2.16 -12.95
CA THR A 119 -10.17 1.57 -11.72
C THR A 119 -10.57 0.12 -11.98
N TRP A 120 -10.65 -0.69 -10.92
CA TRP A 120 -11.01 -2.09 -10.95
C TRP A 120 -11.70 -2.49 -9.65
N GLU A 121 -12.34 -3.67 -9.61
CA GLU A 121 -13.14 -4.10 -8.45
C GLU A 121 -12.51 -5.29 -7.71
N GLU A 122 -12.53 -6.50 -8.28
CA GLU A 122 -12.13 -7.73 -7.57
C GLU A 122 -10.71 -8.20 -7.87
N SER A 123 -10.30 -8.11 -9.12
CA SER A 123 -8.95 -8.42 -9.57
C SER A 123 -8.56 -7.65 -10.83
N PHE A 124 -7.25 -7.50 -11.06
CA PHE A 124 -6.72 -6.79 -12.21
C PHE A 124 -5.48 -7.52 -12.74
N ASP A 125 -5.49 -7.87 -14.03
CA ASP A 125 -4.40 -8.60 -14.69
C ASP A 125 -3.22 -7.67 -15.00
N LEU A 126 -2.01 -8.06 -14.60
CA LEU A 126 -0.78 -7.30 -14.84
C LEU A 126 -0.03 -7.72 -16.10
N HIS A 127 -0.38 -8.85 -16.75
CA HIS A 127 0.29 -9.31 -17.97
C HIS A 127 0.28 -8.28 -19.11
N PRO A 128 -0.81 -7.50 -19.35
CA PRO A 128 -0.81 -6.44 -20.36
C PRO A 128 0.25 -5.34 -20.12
N TYR A 129 0.72 -5.22 -18.88
CA TYR A 129 1.75 -4.27 -18.46
C TYR A 129 3.14 -4.91 -18.36
N GLY A 130 3.26 -6.17 -18.78
CA GLY A 130 4.52 -6.90 -18.87
C GLY A 130 5.00 -7.52 -17.56
N VAL A 131 4.13 -7.72 -16.59
CA VAL A 131 4.43 -8.35 -15.29
C VAL A 131 3.55 -9.58 -15.11
N ALA A 132 4.16 -10.74 -14.82
CA ALA A 132 3.45 -11.98 -14.55
C ALA A 132 2.83 -11.96 -13.14
N GLY A 133 1.54 -11.60 -13.08
CA GLY A 133 0.83 -11.44 -11.82
C GLY A 133 -0.51 -10.73 -11.95
N LYS A 134 -1.09 -10.42 -10.81
CA LYS A 134 -2.39 -9.75 -10.69
C LYS A 134 -2.49 -8.89 -9.45
N LEU A 135 -3.44 -7.96 -9.43
CA LEU A 135 -3.93 -7.31 -8.23
C LEU A 135 -5.14 -8.07 -7.69
N ILE A 136 -5.24 -8.17 -6.37
CA ILE A 136 -6.42 -8.68 -5.68
C ILE A 136 -6.93 -7.66 -4.68
N HIS A 137 -8.25 -7.48 -4.58
CA HIS A 137 -8.88 -6.62 -3.58
C HIS A 137 -8.84 -7.30 -2.20
N THR A 138 -8.25 -6.61 -1.22
CA THR A 138 -7.99 -7.12 0.13
C THR A 138 -8.34 -6.06 1.19
N PRO A 139 -9.60 -5.60 1.26
CA PRO A 139 -10.00 -4.49 2.14
C PRO A 139 -9.79 -4.83 3.61
N GLY A 140 -9.44 -3.81 4.42
CA GLY A 140 -9.30 -3.99 5.87
C GLY A 140 -8.52 -2.91 6.58
N HIS A 141 -7.36 -2.52 6.09
CA HIS A 141 -6.64 -1.33 6.53
C HIS A 141 -7.29 -0.06 5.94
N SER A 142 -7.71 -0.16 4.68
CA SER A 142 -8.64 0.76 4.01
C SER A 142 -9.70 -0.02 3.23
N LEU A 143 -10.71 0.66 2.70
CA LEU A 143 -11.71 0.02 1.82
C LEU A 143 -11.11 -0.34 0.44
N ALA A 144 -10.03 0.31 0.05
CA ALA A 144 -9.40 0.19 -1.26
C ALA A 144 -8.12 -0.64 -1.25
N ASP A 145 -7.79 -1.28 -0.14
CA ASP A 145 -6.55 -2.06 -0.07
C ASP A 145 -6.48 -3.11 -1.16
N CYS A 146 -5.32 -3.20 -1.77
CA CYS A 146 -5.02 -4.27 -2.70
C CYS A 146 -3.61 -4.83 -2.51
N CYS A 147 -3.48 -6.10 -2.85
CA CYS A 147 -2.18 -6.76 -2.92
C CYS A 147 -1.78 -7.02 -4.37
N VAL A 148 -0.50 -6.86 -4.66
CA VAL A 148 0.12 -7.35 -5.90
C VAL A 148 0.57 -8.77 -5.66
N ILE A 149 0.07 -9.72 -6.43
CA ILE A 149 0.45 -11.13 -6.38
C ILE A 149 1.24 -11.46 -7.63
N LEU A 150 2.49 -11.89 -7.45
CA LEU A 150 3.37 -12.25 -8.54
C LEU A 150 3.45 -13.77 -8.70
N GLU A 151 3.48 -14.25 -9.93
CA GLU A 151 3.63 -15.68 -10.22
C GLU A 151 4.96 -16.26 -9.74
N SER A 152 5.96 -15.39 -9.47
CA SER A 152 7.24 -15.75 -8.84
C SER A 152 7.12 -16.16 -7.36
N GLY A 153 5.91 -16.08 -6.77
CA GLY A 153 5.66 -16.40 -5.35
C GLY A 153 5.93 -15.26 -4.38
N GLN A 154 6.04 -14.04 -4.87
CA GLN A 154 6.18 -12.82 -4.08
C GLN A 154 4.87 -12.05 -4.06
N ALA A 155 4.62 -11.29 -2.99
CA ALA A 155 3.47 -10.38 -2.89
C ALA A 155 3.90 -9.02 -2.33
N ILE A 156 3.30 -7.94 -2.83
CA ILE A 156 3.33 -6.62 -2.20
C ILE A 156 1.97 -6.41 -1.57
N ILE A 157 1.93 -6.18 -0.26
CA ILE A 157 0.72 -6.33 0.56
C ILE A 157 0.22 -5.01 1.15
N GLY A 158 0.72 -3.86 0.66
CA GLY A 158 0.39 -2.57 1.27
C GLY A 158 0.60 -2.62 2.79
N ASP A 159 -0.41 -2.19 3.52
CA ASP A 159 -0.33 -2.08 4.98
C ASP A 159 -1.11 -3.16 5.74
N LEU A 160 -1.45 -4.28 5.10
CA LEU A 160 -2.17 -5.36 5.78
C LEU A 160 -1.38 -5.96 6.94
N VAL A 161 -0.06 -6.07 6.79
CA VAL A 161 0.86 -6.47 7.87
C VAL A 161 2.04 -5.52 7.87
N CYS A 162 2.26 -4.85 8.99
CA CYS A 162 3.29 -3.82 9.13
C CYS A 162 4.25 -4.14 10.28
N GLN A 163 5.46 -3.59 10.15
CA GLN A 163 6.46 -3.56 11.20
C GLN A 163 6.96 -2.13 11.33
N ASP A 164 6.50 -1.43 12.33
CA ASP A 164 6.92 -0.06 12.63
C ASP A 164 7.47 0.05 14.06
N GLY A 165 7.85 1.26 14.45
CA GLY A 165 8.32 1.54 15.80
C GLY A 165 7.28 1.28 16.91
N PHE A 166 6.01 1.15 16.54
CA PHE A 166 4.91 0.91 17.48
C PHE A 166 4.67 -0.58 17.73
N THR A 167 5.08 -1.45 16.80
CA THR A 167 4.95 -2.91 16.93
C THR A 167 6.14 -3.60 17.59
N HIS A 168 7.06 -2.81 18.15
CA HIS A 168 8.31 -3.32 18.76
C HIS A 168 9.15 -4.20 17.81
N GLY A 169 9.09 -3.90 16.51
CA GLY A 169 9.85 -4.62 15.51
C GLY A 169 9.30 -5.99 15.13
N LYS A 170 8.10 -6.34 15.56
CA LYS A 170 7.39 -7.55 15.16
C LYS A 170 6.37 -7.27 14.06
N PRO A 171 6.27 -8.10 13.01
CA PRO A 171 5.20 -7.99 12.04
C PRO A 171 3.84 -8.14 12.75
N THR A 172 2.94 -7.19 12.52
CA THR A 172 1.62 -7.16 13.15
C THR A 172 0.57 -6.77 12.11
N VAL A 173 -0.60 -7.37 12.19
CA VAL A 173 -1.73 -6.96 11.34
C VAL A 173 -2.12 -5.53 11.65
N ALA A 174 -2.19 -4.69 10.63
CA ALA A 174 -2.44 -3.27 10.79
C ALA A 174 -3.93 -2.98 10.96
N TYR A 175 -4.29 -2.61 12.19
CA TYR A 175 -5.67 -2.26 12.55
C TYR A 175 -6.03 -0.79 12.33
N PHE A 176 -5.12 0.00 11.78
CA PHE A 176 -5.35 1.41 11.55
C PHE A 176 -6.24 1.59 10.33
N GLY A 177 -7.53 1.46 10.53
CA GLY A 177 -8.48 1.50 9.45
C GLY A 177 -9.43 2.69 9.55
N TYR A 178 -10.31 2.77 8.60
CA TYR A 178 -11.39 3.74 8.47
C TYR A 178 -12.40 3.68 9.64
N THR A 179 -12.29 2.72 10.57
CA THR A 179 -13.17 2.59 11.73
C THR A 179 -12.38 2.34 13.03
N PRO A 180 -12.72 3.03 14.12
CA PRO A 180 -12.18 2.73 15.44
C PRO A 180 -12.73 1.43 16.05
N ASP A 181 -13.80 0.86 15.47
CA ASP A 181 -14.38 -0.40 15.91
C ASP A 181 -13.60 -1.58 15.33
N ARG A 182 -12.83 -2.22 16.19
CA ARG A 182 -11.97 -3.35 15.82
C ARG A 182 -12.74 -4.53 15.25
N LYS A 183 -13.95 -4.81 15.74
CA LYS A 183 -14.79 -5.89 15.19
C LYS A 183 -15.20 -5.61 13.76
N VAL A 184 -15.55 -4.34 13.46
CA VAL A 184 -15.91 -3.93 12.10
C VAL A 184 -14.69 -4.02 11.18
N ALA A 185 -13.52 -3.56 11.63
CA ALA A 185 -12.29 -3.67 10.86
C ALA A 185 -11.92 -5.15 10.60
N ASN A 186 -11.95 -5.99 11.63
CA ASN A 186 -11.60 -7.41 11.53
C ASN A 186 -12.56 -8.20 10.63
N ALA A 187 -13.82 -7.82 10.56
CA ALA A 187 -14.80 -8.47 9.69
C ALA A 187 -14.42 -8.42 8.20
N MET A 188 -13.59 -7.44 7.78
CA MET A 188 -13.05 -7.35 6.42
C MET A 188 -11.58 -7.78 6.35
N LEU A 189 -10.78 -7.36 7.33
CA LEU A 189 -9.34 -7.58 7.33
C LEU A 189 -8.97 -9.07 7.43
N LEU A 190 -9.61 -9.83 8.33
CA LEU A 190 -9.28 -11.24 8.50
C LEU A 190 -9.61 -12.09 7.25
N PRO A 191 -10.77 -11.96 6.60
CA PRO A 191 -11.01 -12.61 5.31
C PRO A 191 -10.03 -12.20 4.21
N SER A 192 -9.60 -10.93 4.17
CA SER A 192 -8.61 -10.44 3.22
C SER A 192 -7.23 -11.08 3.42
N LEU A 193 -6.83 -11.26 4.68
CA LEU A 193 -5.59 -11.98 5.02
C LEU A 193 -5.67 -13.46 4.67
N ASP A 194 -6.80 -14.11 4.86
CA ASP A 194 -7.01 -15.49 4.43
C ASP A 194 -6.96 -15.61 2.90
N LYS A 195 -7.57 -14.66 2.18
CA LYS A 195 -7.49 -14.57 0.71
C LYS A 195 -6.05 -14.40 0.24
N LEU A 196 -5.28 -13.49 0.87
CA LEU A 196 -3.86 -13.28 0.57
C LEU A 196 -3.04 -14.56 0.76
N LEU A 197 -3.20 -15.24 1.89
CA LEU A 197 -2.47 -16.49 2.17
C LEU A 197 -2.86 -17.63 1.22
N ALA A 198 -4.10 -17.66 0.73
CA ALA A 198 -4.57 -18.65 -0.24
C ALA A 198 -3.91 -18.51 -1.63
N GLU A 199 -3.37 -17.33 -1.97
CA GLU A 199 -2.63 -17.11 -3.23
C GLU A 199 -1.26 -17.84 -3.26
N GLY A 200 -0.77 -18.35 -2.14
CA GLY A 200 0.40 -19.23 -2.09
C GLY A 200 1.75 -18.49 -2.08
N SER A 201 1.77 -17.17 -1.96
CA SER A 201 3.01 -16.39 -1.87
C SER A 201 3.85 -16.80 -0.66
N THR A 202 5.18 -16.73 -0.79
CA THR A 202 6.15 -17.13 0.23
C THR A 202 6.95 -15.97 0.80
N VAL A 203 7.02 -14.84 0.07
CA VAL A 203 7.69 -13.60 0.47
C VAL A 203 6.72 -12.44 0.33
N PHE A 204 6.64 -11.60 1.35
CA PHE A 204 5.69 -10.49 1.44
C PHE A 204 6.42 -9.18 1.68
N TYR A 205 6.23 -8.22 0.78
CA TYR A 205 6.75 -6.85 0.88
C TYR A 205 5.64 -5.95 1.41
N SER A 206 5.88 -5.29 2.52
CA SER A 206 4.92 -4.42 3.19
C SER A 206 5.21 -2.96 2.92
N GLY A 207 4.18 -2.11 2.96
CA GLY A 207 4.31 -0.66 2.95
C GLY A 207 5.14 -0.14 4.12
N HIS A 208 5.12 -0.82 5.28
CA HIS A 208 5.92 -0.47 6.46
C HIS A 208 6.69 -1.67 6.99
N GLY A 209 8.01 -1.67 6.75
CA GLY A 209 8.90 -2.77 7.16
C GLY A 209 9.03 -3.87 6.11
N GLY A 210 9.30 -5.09 6.53
CA GLY A 210 9.50 -6.25 5.64
C GLY A 210 10.88 -6.29 4.98
N PRO A 211 11.12 -7.21 4.01
CA PRO A 211 10.18 -8.27 3.62
C PRO A 211 9.94 -9.29 4.72
N TYR A 212 8.77 -9.95 4.68
CA TYR A 212 8.40 -11.01 5.63
C TYR A 212 8.37 -12.37 4.95
N THR A 213 8.68 -13.41 5.73
CA THR A 213 8.44 -14.78 5.30
C THR A 213 6.97 -15.15 5.49
N ARG A 214 6.55 -16.25 4.87
CA ARG A 214 5.20 -16.79 5.02
C ARG A 214 4.88 -17.09 6.48
N GLU A 215 5.81 -17.70 7.22
CA GLU A 215 5.61 -18.02 8.63
C GLU A 215 5.36 -16.77 9.49
N GLN A 216 6.07 -15.67 9.20
CA GLN A 216 5.89 -14.41 9.93
C GLN A 216 4.51 -13.80 9.69
N VAL A 217 4.01 -13.86 8.44
CA VAL A 217 2.66 -13.36 8.12
C VAL A 217 1.59 -14.28 8.73
N GLU A 218 1.73 -15.60 8.64
CA GLU A 218 0.82 -16.57 9.25
C GLU A 218 0.76 -16.40 10.78
N GLU A 219 1.91 -16.14 11.43
CA GLU A 219 1.97 -15.83 12.86
C GLU A 219 1.16 -14.57 13.20
N ALA A 220 1.38 -13.47 12.47
CA ALA A 220 0.66 -12.22 12.67
C ALA A 220 -0.86 -12.39 12.49
N VAL A 221 -1.27 -13.16 11.47
CA VAL A 221 -2.69 -13.46 11.21
C VAL A 221 -3.30 -14.32 12.33
N ARG A 222 -2.57 -15.34 12.82
CA ARG A 222 -3.03 -16.17 13.93
C ARG A 222 -3.26 -15.34 15.19
N GLU A 223 -2.30 -14.48 15.56
CA GLU A 223 -2.42 -13.59 16.71
C GLU A 223 -3.61 -12.63 16.59
N ALA A 224 -3.82 -12.08 15.38
CA ALA A 224 -4.96 -11.20 15.11
C ALA A 224 -6.30 -11.93 15.31
N LYS A 225 -6.41 -13.19 14.83
CA LYS A 225 -7.61 -14.03 15.02
C LYS A 225 -7.85 -14.40 16.49
N GLU A 226 -6.79 -14.71 17.24
CA GLU A 226 -6.88 -14.99 18.69
C GLU A 226 -7.35 -13.76 19.46
N GLN A 227 -6.86 -12.57 19.08
CA GLN A 227 -7.31 -11.32 19.69
C GLN A 227 -8.76 -10.99 19.35
N ASP A 228 -9.20 -11.24 18.09
CA ASP A 228 -10.59 -11.03 17.68
C ASP A 228 -11.56 -11.92 18.45
N ALA A 229 -11.20 -13.18 18.67
CA ALA A 229 -12.01 -14.13 19.41
C ALA A 229 -12.24 -13.74 20.91
N ASN A 230 -11.44 -12.81 21.43
CA ASN A 230 -11.53 -12.30 22.80
C ASN A 230 -12.23 -10.92 22.90
N LEU A 231 -12.70 -10.35 21.79
CA LEU A 231 -13.48 -9.10 21.73
C LEU A 231 -14.97 -9.37 21.88
#